data_2d041622b165e12b0c15cd947c983c66
#
_entry.id   2d041622b165e12b0c15cd947c983c66
#
_cell.length_a   1.000
_cell.length_b   1.000
_cell.length_c   1.000
_cell.angle_alpha   90.00
_cell.angle_beta   90.00
_cell.angle_gamma   90.00
#
_symmetry.space_group_name_H-M   'P 1'
#
loop_
_entity.id
_entity.type
_entity.pdbx_description
1 polymer ?
#
loop_
_entity_poly.entity_id
_entity_poly.type
_entity_poly.pdbx_seq_one_letter_code
_entity_poly.pdbx_strand_id
1 'polypeptide(L)'
;MKHLFAILALVAAAHTALAQTRPVADMAKFENQLKNTAEKLKSIESDFTQVKHLDMFDEDVTSKGRFYYLKDNKISLDYSKPLSYLIVINGGRLKIVADGKKSVMQFNTNKMMNEMQDMITACMVGDLSRMNNNYELTYQEDDHQYIVSITPRSKTVREYVSAIEIRLSKADMSVDQLRMYENEADYTDYRFTNKRFNQITDKSRFKID
;
A
#
# COMPACT_ATOMS: atom_id res chain seq x y z
N MET A 1 -24.51 63.10 20.73
CA MET A 1 -24.65 61.70 21.18
C MET A 1 -24.14 60.87 20.08
N LYS A 2 -22.90 60.36 20.22
CA LYS A 2 -22.22 59.59 19.21
C LYS A 2 -22.20 58.14 19.70
N HIS A 3 -22.94 57.23 19.04
CA HIS A 3 -22.94 55.83 19.35
C HIS A 3 -21.75 55.15 18.66
N LEU A 4 -20.80 54.74 19.46
CA LEU A 4 -19.62 53.97 19.05
C LEU A 4 -20.02 52.48 18.99
N PHE A 5 -20.21 51.93 17.81
CA PHE A 5 -20.38 50.49 17.62
C PHE A 5 -19.00 49.82 17.56
N ALA A 6 -18.65 49.12 18.63
CA ALA A 6 -17.48 48.26 18.65
C ALA A 6 -17.85 46.93 17.99
N ILE A 7 -17.36 46.70 16.78
CA ILE A 7 -17.46 45.38 16.09
C ILE A 7 -16.33 44.50 16.63
N LEU A 8 -16.68 43.53 17.47
CA LEU A 8 -15.79 42.52 17.97
C LEU A 8 -15.64 41.44 16.84
N ALA A 9 -14.56 41.54 16.05
CA ALA A 9 -14.24 40.55 15.06
C ALA A 9 -13.68 39.28 15.76
N LEU A 10 -14.50 38.26 15.86
CA LEU A 10 -14.10 36.93 16.34
C LEU A 10 -13.32 36.23 15.23
N VAL A 11 -12.00 36.31 15.26
CA VAL A 11 -11.13 35.56 14.38
C VAL A 11 -11.11 34.09 14.86
N ALA A 12 -11.95 33.28 14.27
CA ALA A 12 -11.87 31.82 14.43
C ALA A 12 -10.61 31.32 13.72
N ALA A 13 -9.51 31.16 14.46
CA ALA A 13 -8.31 30.49 13.98
C ALA A 13 -8.65 29.02 13.79
N ALA A 14 -8.98 28.63 12.57
CA ALA A 14 -9.05 27.22 12.18
C ALA A 14 -7.62 26.64 12.26
N HIS A 15 -7.29 26.02 13.37
CA HIS A 15 -6.09 25.23 13.50
C HIS A 15 -6.31 23.98 12.62
N THR A 16 -5.73 23.97 11.43
CA THR A 16 -5.50 22.72 10.70
C THR A 16 -4.50 21.94 11.54
N ALA A 17 -5.00 21.05 12.39
CA ALA A 17 -4.18 20.09 13.10
C ALA A 17 -3.54 19.19 12.03
N LEU A 18 -2.31 19.49 11.63
CA LEU A 18 -1.47 18.54 10.95
C LEU A 18 -1.37 17.33 11.89
N ALA A 19 -1.83 16.18 11.45
CA ALA A 19 -1.75 14.95 12.22
C ALA A 19 -0.29 14.72 12.60
N GLN A 20 0.07 15.00 13.85
CA GLN A 20 1.44 14.90 14.34
C GLN A 20 1.74 13.43 14.56
N THR A 21 2.65 12.89 13.77
CA THR A 21 3.12 11.50 13.93
C THR A 21 4.04 11.43 15.15
N ARG A 22 3.93 10.32 15.90
CA ARG A 22 4.74 10.00 17.08
C ARG A 22 5.17 8.52 17.02
N PRO A 23 6.23 8.11 17.72
CA PRO A 23 6.53 6.68 17.87
C PRO A 23 5.32 5.93 18.42
N VAL A 24 5.12 4.67 17.97
CA VAL A 24 4.04 3.82 18.45
C VAL A 24 4.16 3.65 19.96
N ALA A 25 3.12 4.04 20.69
CA ALA A 25 3.15 4.09 22.16
C ALA A 25 3.16 2.68 22.79
N ASP A 26 2.48 1.71 22.17
CA ASP A 26 2.39 0.33 22.64
C ASP A 26 2.73 -0.64 21.50
N MET A 27 4.02 -0.93 21.34
CA MET A 27 4.52 -1.84 20.31
C MET A 27 3.98 -3.26 20.49
N ALA A 28 3.88 -3.75 21.72
CA ALA A 28 3.39 -5.12 21.98
C ALA A 28 1.93 -5.27 21.54
N LYS A 29 1.10 -4.27 21.80
CA LYS A 29 -0.29 -4.24 21.34
C LYS A 29 -0.36 -4.18 19.81
N PHE A 30 0.43 -3.32 19.19
CA PHE A 30 0.50 -3.18 17.74
C PHE A 30 0.89 -4.50 17.07
N GLU A 31 1.99 -5.14 17.51
CA GLU A 31 2.46 -6.41 16.97
C GLU A 31 1.44 -7.53 17.13
N ASN A 32 0.79 -7.62 18.31
CA ASN A 32 -0.25 -8.62 18.56
C ASN A 32 -1.48 -8.40 17.64
N GLN A 33 -1.91 -7.17 17.44
CA GLN A 33 -3.02 -6.85 16.54
C GLN A 33 -2.67 -7.20 15.10
N LEU A 34 -1.46 -6.83 14.64
CA LEU A 34 -0.97 -7.11 13.30
C LEU A 34 -0.93 -8.62 13.02
N LYS A 35 -0.33 -9.39 13.94
CA LYS A 35 -0.23 -10.85 13.87
C LYS A 35 -1.62 -11.48 13.81
N ASN A 36 -2.51 -11.12 14.73
CA ASN A 36 -3.86 -11.68 14.81
C ASN A 36 -4.68 -11.39 13.54
N THR A 37 -4.49 -10.21 12.94
CA THR A 37 -5.16 -9.85 11.68
C THR A 37 -4.60 -10.65 10.51
N ALA A 38 -3.28 -10.76 10.38
CA ALA A 38 -2.63 -11.53 9.32
C ALA A 38 -3.01 -13.03 9.38
N GLU A 39 -3.08 -13.62 10.58
CA GLU A 39 -3.47 -15.03 10.74
C GLU A 39 -4.91 -15.31 10.28
N LYS A 40 -5.83 -14.39 10.53
CA LYS A 40 -7.26 -14.52 10.18
C LYS A 40 -7.55 -14.14 8.72
N LEU A 41 -6.63 -13.44 8.08
CA LEU A 41 -6.80 -12.95 6.72
C LEU A 41 -6.70 -14.10 5.72
N LYS A 42 -7.78 -14.33 4.96
CA LYS A 42 -7.85 -15.30 3.86
C LYS A 42 -7.91 -14.62 2.51
N SER A 43 -8.60 -13.50 2.42
CA SER A 43 -8.71 -12.74 1.17
C SER A 43 -9.04 -11.28 1.43
N ILE A 44 -8.63 -10.41 0.48
CA ILE A 44 -8.99 -8.99 0.41
C ILE A 44 -9.55 -8.71 -0.98
N GLU A 45 -10.61 -7.92 -1.04
CA GLU A 45 -11.06 -7.25 -2.24
C GLU A 45 -11.21 -5.77 -1.91
N SER A 46 -10.68 -4.89 -2.77
CA SER A 46 -10.82 -3.43 -2.60
C SER A 46 -10.75 -2.71 -3.93
N ASP A 47 -11.26 -1.49 -3.97
CA ASP A 47 -10.92 -0.56 -5.02
C ASP A 47 -9.56 0.06 -4.71
N PHE A 48 -8.82 0.47 -5.73
CA PHE A 48 -7.61 1.24 -5.56
C PHE A 48 -7.53 2.43 -6.50
N THR A 49 -6.85 3.47 -6.03
CA THR A 49 -6.32 4.55 -6.86
C THR A 49 -4.81 4.51 -6.74
N GLN A 50 -4.12 4.47 -7.87
CA GLN A 50 -2.67 4.55 -7.96
C GLN A 50 -2.30 5.92 -8.53
N VAL A 51 -1.34 6.57 -7.90
CA VAL A 51 -0.67 7.77 -8.44
C VAL A 51 0.79 7.42 -8.64
N LYS A 52 1.28 7.52 -9.87
CA LYS A 52 2.71 7.42 -10.18
C LYS A 52 3.22 8.83 -10.46
N HIS A 53 4.12 9.27 -9.59
CA HIS A 53 4.85 10.53 -9.72
C HIS A 53 6.22 10.27 -10.34
N LEU A 54 6.53 11.01 -11.40
CA LEU A 54 7.83 11.00 -12.07
C LEU A 54 8.33 12.43 -12.13
N ASP A 55 9.32 12.76 -11.33
CA ASP A 55 9.87 14.10 -11.16
C ASP A 55 10.28 14.74 -12.49
N MET A 56 10.85 13.92 -13.40
CA MET A 56 11.30 14.39 -14.72
C MET A 56 10.16 14.99 -15.57
N PHE A 57 8.90 14.58 -15.35
CA PHE A 57 7.77 15.00 -16.18
C PHE A 57 6.88 16.04 -15.48
N ASP A 58 7.11 16.34 -14.19
CA ASP A 58 6.28 17.23 -13.35
C ASP A 58 4.76 16.90 -13.47
N GLU A 59 4.44 15.65 -13.74
CA GLU A 59 3.07 15.16 -13.94
C GLU A 59 2.81 13.86 -13.18
N ASP A 60 1.63 13.79 -12.58
CA ASP A 60 1.14 12.58 -11.91
C ASP A 60 0.29 11.75 -12.87
N VAL A 61 0.64 10.47 -13.04
CA VAL A 61 -0.21 9.52 -13.75
C VAL A 61 -1.13 8.82 -12.75
N THR A 62 -2.43 9.10 -12.85
CA THR A 62 -3.44 8.48 -11.99
C THR A 62 -4.11 7.31 -12.68
N SER A 63 -4.07 6.14 -12.03
CA SER A 63 -4.77 4.92 -12.46
C SER A 63 -5.77 4.47 -11.40
N LYS A 64 -6.82 3.77 -11.82
CA LYS A 64 -7.84 3.19 -10.92
C LYS A 64 -8.13 1.76 -11.30
N GLY A 65 -8.49 0.96 -10.30
CA GLY A 65 -8.81 -0.45 -10.54
C GLY A 65 -9.29 -1.15 -9.29
N ARG A 66 -9.27 -2.48 -9.35
CA ARG A 66 -9.62 -3.37 -8.26
C ARG A 66 -8.45 -4.24 -7.87
N PHE A 67 -8.22 -4.34 -6.57
CA PHE A 67 -7.22 -5.19 -5.95
C PHE A 67 -7.88 -6.41 -5.34
N TYR A 68 -7.27 -7.57 -5.58
CA TYR A 68 -7.68 -8.83 -5.00
C TYR A 68 -6.46 -9.57 -4.46
N TYR A 69 -6.58 -10.02 -3.24
CA TYR A 69 -5.62 -10.91 -2.59
C TYR A 69 -6.31 -12.19 -2.15
N LEU A 70 -5.65 -13.31 -2.36
CA LEU A 70 -6.02 -14.60 -1.78
C LEU A 70 -4.79 -15.17 -1.07
N LYS A 71 -4.97 -15.74 0.11
CA LYS A 71 -3.91 -16.37 0.91
C LYS A 71 -3.02 -17.26 0.03
N ASP A 72 -1.77 -17.44 0.42
CA ASP A 72 -0.69 -18.05 -0.36
C ASP A 72 -0.20 -17.18 -1.53
N ASN A 73 -0.08 -15.87 -1.28
CA ASN A 73 0.54 -14.87 -2.17
C ASN A 73 -0.07 -14.80 -3.58
N LYS A 74 -1.39 -14.93 -3.67
CA LYS A 74 -2.09 -14.74 -4.94
C LYS A 74 -2.63 -13.33 -4.99
N ILE A 75 -2.21 -12.57 -5.99
CA ILE A 75 -2.63 -11.18 -6.21
C ILE A 75 -3.22 -11.03 -7.61
N SER A 76 -4.26 -10.22 -7.71
CA SER A 76 -4.77 -9.72 -8.98
C SER A 76 -5.02 -8.22 -8.87
N LEU A 77 -4.46 -7.46 -9.80
CA LEU A 77 -4.69 -6.03 -9.99
C LEU A 77 -5.38 -5.85 -11.33
N ASP A 78 -6.64 -5.43 -11.30
CA ASP A 78 -7.48 -5.21 -12.47
C ASP A 78 -7.65 -3.71 -12.69
N TYR A 79 -6.82 -3.15 -13.56
CA TYR A 79 -6.82 -1.72 -13.91
C TYR A 79 -7.94 -1.41 -14.89
N SER A 80 -8.69 -0.35 -14.62
CA SER A 80 -9.84 0.08 -15.43
C SER A 80 -9.66 1.46 -16.08
N LYS A 81 -8.79 2.31 -15.53
CA LYS A 81 -8.52 3.68 -16.01
C LYS A 81 -7.06 4.06 -15.76
N PRO A 82 -6.43 4.90 -16.62
CA PRO A 82 -6.89 5.32 -17.94
C PRO A 82 -6.89 4.18 -18.95
N LEU A 83 -6.03 3.16 -18.75
CA LEU A 83 -5.91 1.97 -19.59
C LEU A 83 -6.43 0.74 -18.83
N SER A 84 -7.07 -0.17 -19.57
CA SER A 84 -7.52 -1.44 -19.01
C SER A 84 -6.44 -2.50 -19.20
N TYR A 85 -5.93 -3.04 -18.09
CA TYR A 85 -5.03 -4.17 -18.09
C TYR A 85 -5.11 -4.95 -16.77
N LEU A 86 -4.70 -6.20 -16.82
CA LEU A 86 -4.76 -7.11 -15.68
C LEU A 86 -3.36 -7.60 -15.36
N ILE A 87 -2.98 -7.52 -14.08
CA ILE A 87 -1.79 -8.14 -13.53
C ILE A 87 -2.22 -9.25 -12.59
N VAL A 88 -1.68 -10.47 -12.77
CA VAL A 88 -1.90 -11.58 -11.84
C VAL A 88 -0.56 -12.15 -11.40
N ILE A 89 -0.39 -12.30 -10.10
CA ILE A 89 0.75 -12.96 -9.48
C ILE A 89 0.24 -14.22 -8.79
N ASN A 90 0.77 -15.36 -9.14
CA ASN A 90 0.43 -16.64 -8.52
C ASN A 90 1.54 -17.68 -8.78
N GLY A 91 1.99 -18.35 -7.71
CA GLY A 91 2.93 -19.47 -7.79
C GLY A 91 4.27 -19.14 -8.47
N GLY A 92 4.84 -17.96 -8.18
CA GLY A 92 6.10 -17.51 -8.77
C GLY A 92 6.01 -17.13 -10.25
N ARG A 93 4.79 -16.92 -10.76
CA ARG A 93 4.52 -16.47 -12.12
C ARG A 93 3.75 -15.15 -12.10
N LEU A 94 4.07 -14.30 -13.07
CA LEU A 94 3.39 -13.03 -13.34
C LEU A 94 2.70 -13.14 -14.70
N LYS A 95 1.40 -12.90 -14.74
CA LYS A 95 0.64 -12.71 -15.97
C LYS A 95 0.27 -11.24 -16.13
N ILE A 96 0.48 -10.69 -17.31
CA ILE A 96 -0.01 -9.37 -17.71
C ILE A 96 -0.91 -9.58 -18.93
N VAL A 97 -2.12 -9.01 -18.89
CA VAL A 97 -3.02 -8.95 -20.04
C VAL A 97 -3.29 -7.48 -20.34
N ALA A 98 -2.91 -7.02 -21.51
CA ALA A 98 -3.12 -5.67 -21.99
C ALA A 98 -3.44 -5.71 -23.50
N ASP A 99 -4.41 -4.93 -23.95
CA ASP A 99 -4.84 -4.86 -25.37
C ASP A 99 -5.13 -6.25 -25.98
N GLY A 100 -5.74 -7.14 -25.20
CA GLY A 100 -6.04 -8.50 -25.61
C GLY A 100 -4.84 -9.44 -25.73
N LYS A 101 -3.62 -8.97 -25.48
CA LYS A 101 -2.40 -9.76 -25.47
C LYS A 101 -2.05 -10.23 -24.07
N LYS A 102 -1.71 -11.51 -23.96
CA LYS A 102 -1.27 -12.14 -22.70
C LYS A 102 0.24 -12.36 -22.73
N SER A 103 0.93 -11.93 -21.69
CA SER A 103 2.32 -12.22 -21.40
C SER A 103 2.42 -12.95 -20.07
N VAL A 104 3.23 -14.00 -20.00
CA VAL A 104 3.49 -14.74 -18.76
C VAL A 104 5.00 -14.84 -18.55
N MET A 105 5.44 -14.45 -17.37
CA MET A 105 6.85 -14.54 -16.96
C MET A 105 6.96 -15.39 -15.71
N GLN A 106 8.03 -16.17 -15.63
CA GLN A 106 8.45 -16.86 -14.41
C GLN A 106 9.55 -16.06 -13.74
N PHE A 107 9.43 -15.85 -12.44
CA PHE A 107 10.44 -15.14 -11.66
C PHE A 107 10.93 -15.93 -10.44
N ASN A 108 10.34 -17.09 -10.16
CA ASN A 108 10.73 -17.95 -9.04
C ASN A 108 12.18 -18.46 -9.09
N THR A 109 12.85 -18.36 -10.24
CA THR A 109 14.28 -18.67 -10.40
C THR A 109 15.20 -17.51 -10.07
N ASN A 110 14.66 -16.30 -9.93
CA ASN A 110 15.43 -15.10 -9.59
C ASN A 110 15.16 -14.70 -8.12
N LYS A 111 16.18 -14.91 -7.26
CA LYS A 111 16.07 -14.63 -5.82
C LYS A 111 15.65 -13.20 -5.52
N MET A 112 16.20 -12.21 -6.23
CA MET A 112 15.87 -10.80 -6.04
C MET A 112 14.40 -10.51 -6.38
N MET A 113 13.91 -11.04 -7.51
CA MET A 113 12.51 -10.84 -7.93
C MET A 113 11.53 -11.48 -6.94
N ASN A 114 11.86 -12.67 -6.39
CA ASN A 114 11.05 -13.29 -5.34
C ASN A 114 11.02 -12.42 -4.08
N GLU A 115 12.17 -11.91 -3.65
CA GLU A 115 12.27 -11.05 -2.48
C GLU A 115 11.45 -9.77 -2.64
N MET A 116 11.53 -9.13 -3.80
CA MET A 116 10.71 -7.95 -4.13
C MET A 116 9.22 -8.27 -4.14
N GLN A 117 8.82 -9.39 -4.75
CA GLN A 117 7.41 -9.81 -4.75
C GLN A 117 6.89 -10.04 -3.34
N ASP A 118 7.64 -10.78 -2.52
CA ASP A 118 7.24 -11.08 -1.15
C ASP A 118 7.11 -9.81 -0.32
N MET A 119 8.05 -8.87 -0.48
CA MET A 119 8.01 -7.57 0.16
C MET A 119 6.76 -6.77 -0.24
N ILE A 120 6.52 -6.60 -1.55
CA ILE A 120 5.37 -5.83 -2.05
C ILE A 120 4.06 -6.50 -1.60
N THR A 121 3.98 -7.83 -1.68
CA THR A 121 2.80 -8.59 -1.22
C THR A 121 2.55 -8.37 0.27
N ALA A 122 3.58 -8.49 1.10
CA ALA A 122 3.47 -8.27 2.54
C ALA A 122 2.98 -6.85 2.86
N CYS A 123 3.51 -5.85 2.15
CA CYS A 123 3.09 -4.45 2.30
C CYS A 123 1.64 -4.23 1.87
N MET A 124 1.21 -4.81 0.74
CA MET A 124 -0.18 -4.65 0.24
C MET A 124 -1.23 -5.29 1.15
N VAL A 125 -0.88 -6.36 1.85
CA VAL A 125 -1.81 -7.07 2.74
C VAL A 125 -1.62 -6.72 4.22
N GLY A 126 -0.57 -5.98 4.56
CA GLY A 126 -0.23 -5.62 5.94
C GLY A 126 0.37 -6.78 6.75
N ASP A 127 0.82 -7.86 6.10
CA ASP A 127 1.48 -8.99 6.79
C ASP A 127 2.99 -8.77 6.91
N LEU A 128 3.40 -7.96 7.86
CA LEU A 128 4.81 -7.62 8.10
C LEU A 128 5.60 -8.73 8.80
N SER A 129 4.96 -9.82 9.24
CA SER A 129 5.64 -10.95 9.87
C SER A 129 6.68 -11.62 8.95
N ARG A 130 6.55 -11.39 7.65
CA ARG A 130 7.48 -11.88 6.61
C ARG A 130 8.69 -10.99 6.39
N MET A 131 8.69 -9.77 6.98
CA MET A 131 9.82 -8.86 6.92
C MET A 131 10.89 -9.37 7.88
N ASN A 132 11.88 -10.02 7.32
CA ASN A 132 13.02 -10.58 8.04
C ASN A 132 14.12 -9.52 8.23
N ASN A 133 15.31 -9.95 8.67
CA ASN A 133 16.47 -9.07 8.88
C ASN A 133 16.99 -8.38 7.60
N ASN A 134 16.39 -8.62 6.43
CA ASN A 134 16.77 -7.94 5.17
C ASN A 134 16.18 -6.54 5.06
N TYR A 135 15.29 -6.15 5.99
CA TYR A 135 14.65 -4.84 6.00
C TYR A 135 14.88 -4.13 7.33
N GLU A 136 14.94 -2.83 7.28
CA GLU A 136 14.87 -1.96 8.44
C GLU A 136 13.45 -1.39 8.50
N LEU A 137 12.79 -1.54 9.66
CA LEU A 137 11.44 -1.08 9.88
C LEU A 137 11.43 -0.01 10.98
N THR A 138 10.72 1.09 10.73
CA THR A 138 10.40 2.08 11.75
C THR A 138 8.90 2.23 11.88
N TYR A 139 8.43 2.49 13.10
CA TYR A 139 7.03 2.48 13.45
C TYR A 139 6.61 3.79 14.09
N GLN A 140 5.63 4.42 13.48
CA GLN A 140 5.01 5.65 13.99
C GLN A 140 3.50 5.48 14.03
N GLU A 141 2.83 6.37 14.70
CA GLU A 141 1.37 6.44 14.72
C GLU A 141 0.88 7.89 14.73
N ASP A 142 -0.29 8.11 14.19
CA ASP A 142 -1.13 9.26 14.47
C ASP A 142 -2.41 8.80 15.20
N ASP A 143 -3.43 9.62 15.29
CA ASP A 143 -4.66 9.27 16.00
C ASP A 143 -5.49 8.20 15.30
N HIS A 144 -5.31 8.00 13.98
CA HIS A 144 -6.14 7.12 13.15
C HIS A 144 -5.36 5.95 12.53
N GLN A 145 -4.05 6.09 12.35
CA GLN A 145 -3.25 5.15 11.58
C GLN A 145 -1.95 4.79 12.29
N TYR A 146 -1.45 3.60 12.01
CA TYR A 146 -0.05 3.24 12.18
C TYR A 146 0.67 3.47 10.87
N ILE A 147 1.89 4.00 10.95
CA ILE A 147 2.75 4.31 9.81
C ILE A 147 4.01 3.46 9.95
N VAL A 148 4.26 2.61 8.97
CA VAL A 148 5.44 1.75 8.96
C VAL A 148 6.29 2.10 7.76
N SER A 149 7.52 2.54 8.01
CA SER A 149 8.51 2.76 6.96
C SER A 149 9.43 1.55 6.88
N ILE A 150 9.68 1.07 5.67
CA ILE A 150 10.40 -0.17 5.36
C ILE A 150 11.52 0.18 4.39
N THR A 151 12.77 -0.05 4.80
CA THR A 151 13.94 0.20 3.96
C THR A 151 14.69 -1.10 3.69
N PRO A 152 14.83 -1.53 2.43
CA PRO A 152 15.60 -2.72 2.09
C PRO A 152 17.09 -2.54 2.44
N ARG A 153 17.72 -3.54 3.08
CA ARG A 153 19.17 -3.53 3.35
C ARG A 153 19.99 -3.90 2.11
N SER A 154 19.43 -4.68 1.20
CA SER A 154 20.07 -5.07 -0.05
C SER A 154 20.21 -3.86 -0.97
N LYS A 155 21.46 -3.55 -1.38
CA LYS A 155 21.74 -2.48 -2.35
C LYS A 155 21.05 -2.74 -3.69
N THR A 156 21.04 -3.97 -4.15
CA THR A 156 20.43 -4.37 -5.42
C THR A 156 18.91 -4.16 -5.41
N VAL A 157 18.23 -4.42 -4.28
CA VAL A 157 16.79 -4.16 -4.15
C VAL A 157 16.53 -2.65 -4.12
N ARG A 158 17.40 -1.87 -3.45
CA ARG A 158 17.26 -0.40 -3.37
C ARG A 158 17.43 0.32 -4.71
N GLU A 159 18.04 -0.30 -5.71
CA GLU A 159 18.09 0.25 -7.08
C GLU A 159 16.70 0.31 -7.74
N TYR A 160 15.73 -0.49 -7.24
CA TYR A 160 14.36 -0.53 -7.76
C TYR A 160 13.34 0.03 -6.77
N VAL A 161 13.56 -0.20 -5.46
CA VAL A 161 12.69 0.28 -4.39
C VAL A 161 13.58 0.75 -3.25
N SER A 162 13.71 2.06 -3.12
CA SER A 162 14.56 2.68 -2.09
C SER A 162 13.93 2.63 -0.70
N ALA A 163 12.61 2.81 -0.61
CA ALA A 163 11.82 2.69 0.61
C ALA A 163 10.35 2.40 0.31
N ILE A 164 9.62 1.88 1.30
CA ILE A 164 8.16 1.77 1.28
C ILE A 164 7.61 2.39 2.56
N GLU A 165 6.53 3.15 2.45
CA GLU A 165 5.71 3.59 3.57
C GLU A 165 4.32 2.94 3.44
N ILE A 166 3.85 2.30 4.50
CA ILE A 166 2.47 1.82 4.58
C ILE A 166 1.74 2.50 5.73
N ARG A 167 0.45 2.79 5.52
CA ARG A 167 -0.45 3.31 6.53
C ARG A 167 -1.54 2.29 6.81
N LEU A 168 -1.59 1.84 8.04
CA LEU A 168 -2.55 0.85 8.51
C LEU A 168 -3.63 1.55 9.33
N SER A 169 -4.88 1.31 9.01
CA SER A 169 -6.02 1.77 9.81
C SER A 169 -5.97 1.19 11.21
N LYS A 170 -6.09 2.02 12.26
CA LYS A 170 -6.21 1.54 13.64
C LYS A 170 -7.54 0.82 13.90
N ALA A 171 -8.55 1.02 13.05
CA ALA A 171 -9.86 0.41 13.20
C ALA A 171 -9.86 -1.09 12.88
N ASP A 172 -9.09 -1.52 11.88
CA ASP A 172 -9.12 -2.92 11.39
C ASP A 172 -7.76 -3.49 10.99
N MET A 173 -6.67 -2.75 11.21
CA MET A 173 -5.29 -3.11 10.86
C MET A 173 -5.07 -3.36 9.37
N SER A 174 -5.97 -2.89 8.51
CA SER A 174 -5.82 -3.02 7.07
C SER A 174 -5.04 -1.87 6.46
N VAL A 175 -4.40 -2.11 5.32
CA VAL A 175 -3.65 -1.10 4.60
C VAL A 175 -4.61 -0.12 3.93
N ASP A 176 -4.51 1.17 4.28
CA ASP A 176 -5.21 2.28 3.60
C ASP A 176 -4.36 2.86 2.47
N GLN A 177 -3.05 2.94 2.69
CA GLN A 177 -2.12 3.51 1.74
C GLN A 177 -0.82 2.72 1.73
N LEU A 178 -0.26 2.56 0.54
CA LEU A 178 1.09 2.05 0.30
C LEU A 178 1.77 3.01 -0.66
N ARG A 179 2.89 3.59 -0.21
CA ARG A 179 3.76 4.41 -1.06
C ARG A 179 5.10 3.73 -1.22
N MET A 180 5.50 3.55 -2.45
CA MET A 180 6.75 2.92 -2.85
C MET A 180 7.63 3.97 -3.51
N TYR A 181 8.80 4.22 -2.95
CA TYR A 181 9.79 5.14 -3.47
C TYR A 181 10.76 4.37 -4.36
N GLU A 182 10.90 4.78 -5.60
CA GLU A 182 11.90 4.24 -6.54
C GLU A 182 13.25 4.93 -6.28
N ASN A 183 13.19 6.25 -6.01
CA ASN A 183 14.32 7.09 -5.57
C ASN A 183 13.79 8.21 -4.64
N GLU A 184 14.56 9.28 -4.45
CA GLU A 184 14.16 10.40 -3.56
C GLU A 184 12.98 11.22 -4.12
N ALA A 185 12.79 11.24 -5.43
CA ALA A 185 11.78 12.05 -6.12
C ALA A 185 10.63 11.22 -6.68
N ASP A 186 10.94 10.07 -7.33
CA ASP A 186 9.94 9.23 -7.98
C ASP A 186 9.27 8.27 -6.99
N TYR A 187 7.94 8.21 -7.04
CA TYR A 187 7.18 7.27 -6.20
C TYR A 187 5.91 6.75 -6.89
N THR A 188 5.45 5.62 -6.39
CA THR A 188 4.14 5.07 -6.71
C THR A 188 3.31 4.95 -5.43
N ASP A 189 2.15 5.62 -5.39
CA ASP A 189 1.24 5.68 -4.24
C ASP A 189 -0.05 4.92 -4.55
N TYR A 190 -0.39 3.94 -3.74
CA TYR A 190 -1.66 3.21 -3.79
C TYR A 190 -2.53 3.60 -2.61
N ARG A 191 -3.80 3.91 -2.86
CA ARG A 191 -4.83 4.12 -1.84
C ARG A 191 -5.94 3.11 -2.03
N PHE A 192 -6.24 2.36 -0.97
CA PHE A 192 -7.24 1.29 -0.97
C PHE A 192 -8.52 1.75 -0.28
N THR A 193 -9.65 1.55 -0.95
CA THR A 193 -10.99 1.91 -0.44
C THR A 193 -11.97 0.76 -0.65
N ASN A 194 -13.14 0.82 0.01
CA ASN A 194 -14.20 -0.19 -0.14
C ASN A 194 -13.71 -1.62 0.12
N LYS A 195 -12.87 -1.78 1.15
CA LYS A 195 -12.22 -3.05 1.49
C LYS A 195 -13.24 -4.08 2.01
N ARG A 196 -13.14 -5.30 1.49
CA ARG A 196 -13.93 -6.47 1.93
C ARG A 196 -12.97 -7.62 2.24
N PHE A 197 -13.14 -8.23 3.41
CA PHE A 197 -12.24 -9.26 3.89
C PHE A 197 -12.93 -10.63 3.89
N ASN A 198 -12.20 -11.66 3.48
CA ASN A 198 -12.59 -13.06 3.56
C ASN A 198 -13.88 -13.41 2.78
N GLN A 199 -14.20 -12.65 1.71
CA GLN A 199 -15.42 -12.82 0.92
C GLN A 199 -15.17 -13.35 -0.50
N ILE A 200 -13.93 -13.54 -0.94
CA ILE A 200 -13.64 -14.03 -2.28
C ILE A 200 -13.99 -15.52 -2.38
N THR A 201 -14.96 -15.83 -3.22
CA THR A 201 -15.38 -17.20 -3.56
C THR A 201 -14.86 -17.64 -4.92
N ASP A 202 -14.83 -16.73 -5.91
CA ASP A 202 -14.32 -16.99 -7.25
C ASP A 202 -12.78 -16.83 -7.29
N LYS A 203 -12.09 -17.96 -7.48
CA LYS A 203 -10.63 -18.02 -7.59
C LYS A 203 -10.12 -17.92 -9.03
N SER A 204 -11.00 -17.85 -10.03
CA SER A 204 -10.62 -17.81 -11.45
C SER A 204 -9.75 -16.62 -11.80
N ARG A 205 -9.97 -15.49 -11.11
CA ARG A 205 -9.21 -14.24 -11.30
C ARG A 205 -7.71 -14.33 -10.96
N PHE A 206 -7.30 -15.40 -10.26
CA PHE A 206 -5.89 -15.66 -9.94
C PHE A 206 -5.24 -16.68 -10.88
N LYS A 207 -5.93 -17.13 -11.93
CA LYS A 207 -5.37 -18.08 -12.90
C LYS A 207 -4.32 -17.41 -13.77
N ILE A 208 -3.23 -18.13 -13.99
CA ILE A 208 -2.12 -17.71 -14.87
C ILE A 208 -2.37 -18.17 -16.32
N ASP A 209 -3.03 -19.31 -16.46
CA ASP A 209 -3.28 -19.96 -17.77
C ASP A 209 -4.47 -19.35 -18.51
#